data_73c5087f62d23c27bb7bbb5c1c8ef4fc
#
_entry.id   73c5087f62d23c27bb7bbb5c1c8ef4fc
#
_cell.length_a   1.000
_cell.length_b   1.000
_cell.length_c   1.000
_cell.angle_alpha   90.00
_cell.angle_beta   90.00
_cell.angle_gamma   90.00
#
_symmetry.space_group_name_H-M   'P 1'
#
loop_
_entity.id
_entity.type
_entity.pdbx_description
1 polymer ?
#
loop_
_entity_poly.entity_id
_entity_poly.type
_entity_poly.pdbx_seq_one_letter_code
_entity_poly.pdbx_strand_id
1 'polypeptide(L)'
;MRLLAASDSFYASFQISSERTIGSSIFELDGGRWDLKRLRSVLAASLTSDDAIEAYEFDLPTQERGTRRLVVKAQKLVYASDANVCILVSIADVTDARLAEMLKDELLREKAVLMQELQHRVANSLQIIASVLMQSARKVQSEEARRHLQDAHHRVMSVASIQDQLAATGLSEVALRPYLTQLCQSVAASMIHDTDQLALEVRSDDVAVPANVSVSLGLIVTELVINALKHAFPDGRRGQIDVDYSAHGANWTLAVSDNGIGMPVAPDLATSGLGSSIVQALANQLKARISVRGRDPGTAVCVSHTQLSSVASDATAIPETRAI
;
A
#
# COMPACT_ATOMS: atom_id res chain seq x y z
N MET A 1 -2.42 -28.29 -44.03
CA MET A 1 -1.21 -28.06 -43.26
C MET A 1 -0.65 -29.38 -42.80
N ARG A 2 0.55 -29.77 -43.31
CA ARG A 2 1.19 -31.04 -42.94
C ARG A 2 2.39 -30.75 -42.05
N LEU A 3 2.64 -31.60 -41.06
CA LEU A 3 3.81 -31.50 -40.20
C LEU A 3 5.05 -31.90 -40.96
N LEU A 4 6.04 -31.03 -40.99
CA LEU A 4 7.34 -31.29 -41.59
C LEU A 4 8.34 -31.82 -40.55
N ALA A 5 8.31 -31.27 -39.35
CA ALA A 5 9.12 -31.68 -38.21
C ALA A 5 8.40 -31.34 -36.90
N ALA A 6 8.74 -32.04 -35.83
CA ALA A 6 8.34 -31.72 -34.48
C ALA A 6 9.47 -32.02 -33.50
N SER A 7 9.55 -31.32 -32.38
CA SER A 7 10.58 -31.53 -31.37
C SER A 7 10.29 -32.76 -30.51
N ASP A 8 11.34 -33.35 -29.93
CA ASP A 8 11.18 -34.46 -28.97
C ASP A 8 10.31 -34.06 -27.76
N SER A 9 10.39 -32.79 -27.33
CA SER A 9 9.55 -32.25 -26.28
C SER A 9 8.06 -32.24 -26.65
N PHE A 10 7.71 -32.00 -27.92
CA PHE A 10 6.33 -32.11 -28.40
C PHE A 10 5.81 -33.52 -28.29
N TYR A 11 6.58 -34.51 -28.79
CA TYR A 11 6.22 -35.92 -28.71
C TYR A 11 6.05 -36.38 -27.27
N ALA A 12 6.99 -36.03 -26.39
CA ALA A 12 6.93 -36.37 -24.96
C ALA A 12 5.75 -35.73 -24.24
N SER A 13 5.48 -34.43 -24.48
CA SER A 13 4.43 -33.69 -23.80
C SER A 13 3.01 -34.16 -24.16
N PHE A 14 2.82 -34.54 -25.45
CA PHE A 14 1.50 -34.93 -25.95
C PHE A 14 1.34 -36.43 -26.15
N GLN A 15 2.38 -37.24 -25.82
CA GLN A 15 2.38 -38.70 -25.92
C GLN A 15 2.05 -39.20 -27.37
N ILE A 16 2.51 -38.47 -28.36
CA ILE A 16 2.25 -38.75 -29.77
C ILE A 16 3.45 -39.54 -30.35
N SER A 17 3.19 -40.59 -31.13
CA SER A 17 4.24 -41.37 -31.79
C SER A 17 4.87 -40.60 -32.96
N SER A 18 6.21 -40.47 -32.95
CA SER A 18 6.96 -39.77 -34.00
C SER A 18 6.80 -40.37 -35.38
N GLU A 19 6.70 -41.70 -35.47
CA GLU A 19 6.65 -42.46 -36.75
C GLU A 19 5.43 -42.16 -37.61
N ARG A 20 4.30 -41.74 -36.99
CA ARG A 20 3.03 -41.46 -37.66
C ARG A 20 2.68 -39.99 -37.78
N THR A 21 3.54 -39.11 -37.27
CA THR A 21 3.22 -37.68 -37.11
C THR A 21 3.76 -36.87 -38.30
N ILE A 22 4.94 -37.17 -38.77
CA ILE A 22 5.56 -36.45 -39.92
C ILE A 22 4.79 -36.75 -41.20
N GLY A 23 4.43 -35.71 -41.94
CA GLY A 23 3.62 -35.79 -43.18
C GLY A 23 2.13 -35.83 -42.96
N SER A 24 1.64 -36.09 -41.72
CA SER A 24 0.21 -36.04 -41.38
C SER A 24 -0.29 -34.59 -41.18
N SER A 25 -1.60 -34.39 -41.21
CA SER A 25 -2.19 -33.11 -40.90
C SER A 25 -2.13 -32.86 -39.38
N ILE A 26 -1.76 -31.65 -38.96
CA ILE A 26 -1.80 -31.27 -37.54
C ILE A 26 -3.21 -31.46 -36.92
N PHE A 27 -4.25 -31.33 -37.73
CA PHE A 27 -5.64 -31.46 -37.27
C PHE A 27 -6.09 -32.90 -37.10
N GLU A 28 -5.34 -33.87 -37.66
CA GLU A 28 -5.60 -35.31 -37.52
C GLU A 28 -4.84 -35.95 -36.37
N LEU A 29 -3.96 -35.18 -35.72
CA LEU A 29 -3.21 -35.67 -34.58
C LEU A 29 -4.12 -36.08 -33.42
N ASP A 30 -3.71 -37.12 -32.72
CA ASP A 30 -4.38 -37.66 -31.56
C ASP A 30 -5.91 -37.91 -31.79
N GLY A 31 -6.23 -38.51 -32.93
CA GLY A 31 -7.61 -38.83 -33.32
C GLY A 31 -8.46 -37.60 -33.63
N GLY A 32 -7.89 -36.49 -34.06
CA GLY A 32 -8.61 -35.27 -34.44
C GLY A 32 -8.85 -34.30 -33.31
N ARG A 33 -8.27 -34.49 -32.13
CA ARG A 33 -8.42 -33.56 -30.98
C ARG A 33 -7.81 -32.20 -31.25
N TRP A 34 -6.84 -32.10 -32.15
CA TRP A 34 -6.23 -30.85 -32.57
C TRP A 34 -7.07 -30.10 -33.60
N ASP A 35 -8.20 -30.68 -34.06
CA ASP A 35 -9.12 -30.04 -35.00
C ASP A 35 -10.01 -29.01 -34.31
N LEU A 36 -9.40 -27.98 -33.78
CA LEU A 36 -10.08 -26.85 -33.14
C LEU A 36 -10.25 -25.71 -34.14
N LYS A 37 -11.50 -25.18 -34.25
CA LYS A 37 -11.80 -24.06 -35.15
C LYS A 37 -10.84 -22.87 -34.94
N ARG A 38 -10.51 -22.63 -33.69
CA ARG A 38 -9.61 -21.53 -33.29
C ARG A 38 -8.17 -21.78 -33.72
N LEU A 39 -7.65 -22.99 -33.54
CA LEU A 39 -6.30 -23.36 -34.03
C LEU A 39 -6.20 -23.22 -35.55
N ARG A 40 -7.25 -23.66 -36.27
CA ARG A 40 -7.35 -23.46 -37.71
C ARG A 40 -7.26 -22.00 -38.12
N SER A 41 -7.99 -21.12 -37.39
CA SER A 41 -8.00 -19.68 -37.67
C SER A 41 -6.63 -19.05 -37.42
N VAL A 42 -5.98 -19.39 -36.32
CA VAL A 42 -4.61 -18.88 -35.99
C VAL A 42 -3.60 -19.30 -37.05
N LEU A 43 -3.57 -20.60 -37.43
CA LEU A 43 -2.63 -21.10 -38.42
C LEU A 43 -2.95 -20.55 -39.83
N ALA A 44 -4.20 -20.32 -40.19
CA ALA A 44 -4.58 -19.70 -41.45
C ALA A 44 -4.17 -18.22 -41.49
N ALA A 45 -4.37 -17.47 -40.39
CA ALA A 45 -3.96 -16.07 -40.30
C ALA A 45 -2.43 -15.93 -40.39
N SER A 46 -1.65 -16.88 -39.84
CA SER A 46 -0.17 -16.87 -39.94
C SER A 46 0.34 -17.04 -41.38
N LEU A 47 -0.46 -17.56 -42.31
CA LEU A 47 -0.10 -17.64 -43.72
C LEU A 47 -0.24 -16.33 -44.45
N THR A 48 -1.22 -15.48 -44.01
CA THR A 48 -1.57 -14.23 -44.68
C THR A 48 -0.90 -13.01 -44.10
N SER A 49 -0.44 -13.07 -42.85
CA SER A 49 0.29 -12.00 -42.17
C SER A 49 1.79 -12.28 -42.17
N ASP A 50 2.61 -11.26 -42.37
CA ASP A 50 4.06 -11.33 -42.20
C ASP A 50 4.47 -11.10 -40.73
N ASP A 51 3.56 -10.63 -39.91
CA ASP A 51 3.78 -10.46 -38.46
C ASP A 51 3.59 -11.79 -37.72
N ALA A 52 4.43 -12.02 -36.73
CA ALA A 52 4.24 -13.14 -35.81
C ALA A 52 2.89 -13.01 -35.11
N ILE A 53 2.05 -14.04 -35.14
CA ILE A 53 0.78 -14.03 -34.39
C ILE A 53 1.12 -14.11 -32.90
N GLU A 54 0.63 -13.13 -32.18
CA GLU A 54 0.71 -13.08 -30.73
C GLU A 54 0.12 -14.37 -30.09
N ALA A 55 0.64 -14.70 -28.90
CA ALA A 55 0.29 -15.89 -28.17
C ALA A 55 -1.23 -16.09 -28.05
N TYR A 56 -1.74 -17.17 -28.58
CA TYR A 56 -3.16 -17.53 -28.50
C TYR A 56 -3.36 -18.68 -27.54
N GLU A 57 -4.32 -18.54 -26.62
CA GLU A 57 -4.62 -19.52 -25.57
C GLU A 57 -5.88 -20.31 -25.91
N PHE A 58 -5.86 -21.65 -25.77
CA PHE A 58 -7.02 -22.51 -25.97
C PHE A 58 -6.97 -23.75 -25.09
N ASP A 59 -8.11 -24.38 -24.90
CA ASP A 59 -8.28 -25.58 -24.13
C ASP A 59 -8.25 -26.80 -25.04
N LEU A 60 -7.33 -27.74 -24.75
CA LEU A 60 -7.23 -29.05 -25.45
C LEU A 60 -7.75 -30.15 -24.51
N PRO A 61 -8.85 -30.83 -24.84
CA PRO A 61 -9.31 -32.00 -24.09
C PRO A 61 -8.36 -33.17 -24.26
N THR A 62 -7.89 -33.77 -23.15
CA THR A 62 -7.02 -34.96 -23.17
C THR A 62 -7.69 -36.16 -22.48
N GLN A 63 -7.28 -37.40 -22.86
CA GLN A 63 -7.92 -38.60 -22.29
C GLN A 63 -7.53 -38.88 -20.85
N GLU A 64 -6.28 -38.58 -20.46
CA GLU A 64 -5.73 -39.00 -19.18
C GLU A 64 -5.67 -37.92 -18.11
N ARG A 65 -5.57 -36.63 -18.51
CA ARG A 65 -5.33 -35.51 -17.59
C ARG A 65 -6.39 -34.41 -17.63
N GLY A 66 -7.57 -34.69 -18.21
CA GLY A 66 -8.60 -33.66 -18.36
C GLY A 66 -8.26 -32.62 -19.45
N THR A 67 -8.69 -31.39 -19.27
CA THR A 67 -8.46 -30.32 -20.23
C THR A 67 -7.12 -29.63 -19.94
N ARG A 68 -6.24 -29.58 -20.94
CA ARG A 68 -4.98 -28.79 -20.87
C ARG A 68 -5.18 -27.43 -21.48
N ARG A 69 -4.64 -26.42 -20.87
CA ARG A 69 -4.60 -25.05 -21.38
C ARG A 69 -3.29 -24.79 -22.08
N LEU A 70 -3.37 -24.59 -23.40
CA LEU A 70 -2.20 -24.45 -24.26
C LEU A 70 -2.10 -23.01 -24.79
N VAL A 71 -0.88 -22.49 -24.83
CA VAL A 71 -0.54 -21.23 -25.52
C VAL A 71 0.18 -21.59 -26.80
N VAL A 72 -0.35 -21.15 -27.95
CA VAL A 72 0.25 -21.34 -29.27
C VAL A 72 0.72 -20.01 -29.79
N LYS A 73 1.97 -20.01 -30.29
CA LYS A 73 2.54 -18.93 -31.10
C LYS A 73 2.87 -19.52 -32.49
N ALA A 74 2.49 -18.79 -33.52
CA ALA A 74 2.75 -19.21 -34.90
C ALA A 74 3.48 -18.10 -35.65
N GLN A 75 4.57 -18.46 -36.34
CA GLN A 75 5.39 -17.55 -37.12
C GLN A 75 5.65 -18.11 -38.49
N LYS A 76 5.43 -17.30 -39.52
CA LYS A 76 5.76 -17.65 -40.92
C LYS A 76 7.28 -17.65 -41.11
N LEU A 77 7.80 -18.70 -41.68
CA LEU A 77 9.19 -18.82 -42.10
C LEU A 77 9.25 -18.80 -43.62
N VAL A 78 9.99 -17.83 -44.17
CA VAL A 78 10.20 -17.71 -45.60
C VAL A 78 11.64 -18.14 -45.90
N TYR A 79 11.79 -19.20 -46.66
CA TYR A 79 13.09 -19.61 -47.15
C TYR A 79 13.38 -18.99 -48.52
N ALA A 80 14.56 -18.43 -48.67
CA ALA A 80 14.94 -17.61 -49.83
C ALA A 80 14.98 -18.34 -51.19
N SER A 81 14.85 -19.67 -51.23
CA SER A 81 15.04 -20.46 -52.43
C SER A 81 13.84 -21.27 -52.93
N ASP A 82 12.76 -21.37 -52.19
CA ASP A 82 11.60 -22.18 -52.57
C ASP A 82 10.27 -21.47 -52.29
N ALA A 83 9.30 -21.67 -53.21
CA ALA A 83 7.94 -21.17 -53.08
C ALA A 83 7.14 -21.79 -51.91
N ASN A 84 7.80 -22.58 -51.06
CA ASN A 84 7.16 -23.26 -49.92
C ASN A 84 7.20 -22.40 -48.67
N VAL A 85 6.03 -21.99 -48.22
CA VAL A 85 5.83 -21.29 -46.94
C VAL A 85 5.75 -22.31 -45.82
N CYS A 86 6.60 -22.18 -44.81
CA CYS A 86 6.54 -22.96 -43.56
C CYS A 86 6.03 -22.09 -42.41
N ILE A 87 5.34 -22.72 -41.46
CA ILE A 87 4.94 -22.08 -40.22
C ILE A 87 5.68 -22.77 -39.07
N LEU A 88 6.39 -21.99 -38.26
CA LEU A 88 6.92 -22.44 -36.98
C LEU A 88 5.81 -22.27 -35.93
N VAL A 89 5.44 -23.37 -35.26
CA VAL A 89 4.42 -23.36 -34.20
C VAL A 89 5.11 -23.72 -32.90
N SER A 90 5.03 -22.82 -31.93
CA SER A 90 5.46 -23.08 -30.56
C SER A 90 4.24 -23.31 -29.70
N ILE A 91 4.24 -24.39 -28.92
CA ILE A 91 3.13 -24.78 -28.05
C ILE A 91 3.66 -24.92 -26.64
N ALA A 92 3.10 -24.17 -25.71
CA ALA A 92 3.40 -24.25 -24.29
C ALA A 92 2.17 -24.70 -23.51
N ASP A 93 2.32 -25.72 -22.66
CA ASP A 93 1.31 -26.11 -21.69
C ASP A 93 1.41 -25.18 -20.49
N VAL A 94 0.37 -24.39 -20.25
CA VAL A 94 0.29 -23.41 -19.16
C VAL A 94 -0.76 -23.81 -18.13
N THR A 95 -1.24 -25.06 -18.14
CA THR A 95 -2.32 -25.56 -17.28
C THR A 95 -2.00 -25.35 -15.82
N ASP A 96 -0.85 -25.85 -15.36
CA ASP A 96 -0.45 -25.74 -13.96
C ASP A 96 -0.15 -24.29 -13.56
N ALA A 97 0.44 -23.50 -14.46
CA ALA A 97 0.74 -22.09 -14.23
C ALA A 97 -0.55 -21.27 -14.07
N ARG A 98 -1.55 -21.51 -14.91
CA ARG A 98 -2.86 -20.84 -14.82
C ARG A 98 -3.64 -21.25 -13.58
N LEU A 99 -3.60 -22.54 -13.22
CA LEU A 99 -4.23 -23.03 -12.00
C LEU A 99 -3.59 -22.40 -10.76
N ALA A 100 -2.27 -22.32 -10.73
CA ALA A 100 -1.54 -21.68 -9.64
C ALA A 100 -1.84 -20.16 -9.54
N GLU A 101 -1.97 -19.48 -10.69
CA GLU A 101 -2.34 -18.06 -10.74
C GLU A 101 -3.76 -17.85 -10.21
N MET A 102 -4.73 -18.64 -10.64
CA MET A 102 -6.11 -18.58 -10.15
C MET A 102 -6.20 -18.83 -8.64
N LEU A 103 -5.51 -19.87 -8.15
CA LEU A 103 -5.48 -20.20 -6.72
C LEU A 103 -4.84 -19.08 -5.90
N LYS A 104 -3.76 -18.49 -6.40
CA LYS A 104 -3.12 -17.33 -5.77
C LYS A 104 -4.07 -16.14 -5.66
N ASP A 105 -4.81 -15.85 -6.74
CA ASP A 105 -5.75 -14.72 -6.76
C ASP A 105 -6.94 -14.97 -5.80
N GLU A 106 -7.41 -16.21 -5.70
CA GLU A 106 -8.44 -16.60 -4.74
C GLU A 106 -7.96 -16.43 -3.29
N LEU A 107 -6.76 -16.93 -2.98
CA LEU A 107 -6.16 -16.77 -1.65
C LEU A 107 -5.93 -15.29 -1.30
N LEU A 108 -5.55 -14.45 -2.26
CA LEU A 108 -5.39 -13.00 -2.03
C LEU A 108 -6.74 -12.34 -1.72
N ARG A 109 -7.82 -12.74 -2.40
CA ARG A 109 -9.18 -12.23 -2.12
C ARG A 109 -9.66 -12.68 -0.74
N GLU A 110 -9.51 -13.95 -0.41
CA GLU A 110 -9.88 -14.48 0.91
C GLU A 110 -9.12 -13.75 2.02
N LYS A 111 -7.80 -13.59 1.85
CA LYS A 111 -6.96 -12.82 2.79
C LYS A 111 -7.47 -11.40 2.97
N ALA A 112 -7.84 -10.71 1.90
CA ALA A 112 -8.35 -9.34 1.97
C ALA A 112 -9.64 -9.25 2.80
N VAL A 113 -10.59 -10.18 2.58
CA VAL A 113 -11.84 -10.26 3.35
C VAL A 113 -11.58 -10.51 4.84
N LEU A 114 -10.71 -11.48 5.16
CA LEU A 114 -10.36 -11.79 6.55
C LEU A 114 -9.67 -10.61 7.24
N MET A 115 -8.78 -9.89 6.53
CA MET A 115 -8.12 -8.70 7.08
C MET A 115 -9.13 -7.59 7.38
N GLN A 116 -10.10 -7.36 6.51
CA GLN A 116 -11.18 -6.39 6.73
C GLN A 116 -12.01 -6.75 7.95
N GLU A 117 -12.40 -8.03 8.09
CA GLU A 117 -13.16 -8.49 9.27
C GLU A 117 -12.36 -8.30 10.58
N LEU A 118 -11.07 -8.63 10.56
CA LEU A 118 -10.20 -8.41 11.71
C LEU A 118 -10.10 -6.92 12.08
N GLN A 119 -9.97 -6.02 11.12
CA GLN A 119 -9.93 -4.58 11.36
C GLN A 119 -11.22 -4.09 12.00
N HIS A 120 -12.39 -4.50 11.50
CA HIS A 120 -13.68 -4.17 12.12
C HIS A 120 -13.80 -4.70 13.55
N ARG A 121 -13.35 -5.93 13.81
CA ARG A 121 -13.37 -6.50 15.17
C ARG A 121 -12.45 -5.75 16.12
N VAL A 122 -11.27 -5.34 15.65
CA VAL A 122 -10.33 -4.51 16.44
C VAL A 122 -10.96 -3.16 16.74
N ALA A 123 -11.54 -2.47 15.75
CA ALA A 123 -12.21 -1.19 15.95
C ALA A 123 -13.35 -1.30 16.99
N ASN A 124 -14.22 -2.31 16.88
CA ASN A 124 -15.29 -2.56 17.84
C ASN A 124 -14.75 -2.81 19.26
N SER A 125 -13.66 -3.58 19.37
CA SER A 125 -13.04 -3.85 20.69
C SER A 125 -12.47 -2.58 21.30
N LEU A 126 -11.84 -1.72 20.50
CA LEU A 126 -11.31 -0.43 20.95
C LEU A 126 -12.44 0.52 21.38
N GLN A 127 -13.57 0.55 20.68
CA GLN A 127 -14.75 1.34 21.07
C GLN A 127 -15.33 0.89 22.41
N ILE A 128 -15.36 -0.43 22.68
CA ILE A 128 -15.78 -0.98 23.98
C ILE A 128 -14.80 -0.52 25.08
N ILE A 129 -13.50 -0.61 24.85
CA ILE A 129 -12.46 -0.16 25.79
C ILE A 129 -12.63 1.34 26.08
N ALA A 130 -12.82 2.16 25.04
CA ALA A 130 -13.05 3.59 25.17
C ALA A 130 -14.30 3.90 26.02
N SER A 131 -15.39 3.15 25.80
CA SER A 131 -16.61 3.29 26.59
C SER A 131 -16.39 2.94 28.06
N VAL A 132 -15.64 1.89 28.36
CA VAL A 132 -15.29 1.50 29.74
C VAL A 132 -14.42 2.56 30.42
N LEU A 133 -13.43 3.13 29.70
CA LEU A 133 -12.59 4.21 30.21
C LEU A 133 -13.43 5.43 30.58
N MET A 134 -14.34 5.85 29.70
CA MET A 134 -15.23 6.99 29.94
C MET A 134 -16.20 6.74 31.13
N GLN A 135 -16.75 5.51 31.22
CA GLN A 135 -17.59 5.14 32.36
C GLN A 135 -16.81 5.14 33.66
N SER A 136 -15.56 4.68 33.64
CA SER A 136 -14.67 4.71 34.80
C SER A 136 -14.34 6.15 35.20
N ALA A 137 -14.08 7.04 34.26
CA ALA A 137 -13.82 8.45 34.50
C ALA A 137 -14.96 9.14 35.22
N ARG A 138 -16.23 8.77 34.91
CA ARG A 138 -17.42 9.33 35.61
C ARG A 138 -17.56 8.90 37.07
N LYS A 139 -16.99 7.75 37.44
CA LYS A 139 -17.11 7.17 38.80
C LYS A 139 -15.96 7.57 39.72
N VAL A 140 -14.83 8.02 39.17
CA VAL A 140 -13.65 8.38 39.96
C VAL A 140 -13.84 9.77 40.58
N GLN A 141 -13.52 9.90 41.87
CA GLN A 141 -13.62 11.16 42.61
C GLN A 141 -12.40 12.07 42.43
N SER A 142 -11.23 11.50 42.17
CA SER A 142 -10.00 12.26 41.92
C SER A 142 -10.07 12.93 40.54
N GLU A 143 -9.93 14.24 40.49
CA GLU A 143 -9.93 15.02 39.26
C GLU A 143 -8.73 14.69 38.37
N GLU A 144 -7.59 14.39 39.00
CA GLU A 144 -6.40 13.96 38.30
C GLU A 144 -6.60 12.60 37.64
N ALA A 145 -7.14 11.61 38.36
CA ALA A 145 -7.44 10.29 37.80
C ALA A 145 -8.50 10.35 36.69
N ARG A 146 -9.49 11.25 36.82
CA ARG A 146 -10.51 11.48 35.79
C ARG A 146 -9.86 11.98 34.50
N ARG A 147 -8.97 12.97 34.61
CA ARG A 147 -8.23 13.51 33.46
C ARG A 147 -7.39 12.43 32.77
N HIS A 148 -6.66 11.59 33.51
CA HIS A 148 -5.89 10.50 32.94
C HIS A 148 -6.75 9.48 32.18
N LEU A 149 -7.94 9.15 32.69
CA LEU A 149 -8.88 8.25 32.02
C LEU A 149 -9.48 8.86 30.75
N GLN A 150 -9.75 10.16 30.74
CA GLN A 150 -10.19 10.88 29.56
C GLN A 150 -9.09 10.94 28.48
N ASP A 151 -7.84 11.19 28.86
CA ASP A 151 -6.70 11.14 27.95
C ASP A 151 -6.54 9.76 27.32
N ALA A 152 -6.63 8.70 28.13
CA ALA A 152 -6.58 7.33 27.65
C ALA A 152 -7.73 7.01 26.68
N HIS A 153 -8.96 7.52 26.98
CA HIS A 153 -10.11 7.39 26.07
C HIS A 153 -9.81 8.03 24.70
N HIS A 154 -9.32 9.27 24.66
CA HIS A 154 -9.00 9.95 23.38
C HIS A 154 -7.96 9.20 22.56
N ARG A 155 -6.92 8.64 23.20
CA ARG A 155 -5.90 7.83 22.56
C ARG A 155 -6.50 6.57 21.93
N VAL A 156 -7.35 5.86 22.66
CA VAL A 156 -8.03 4.65 22.17
C VAL A 156 -8.93 4.98 20.99
N MET A 157 -9.70 6.08 21.07
CA MET A 157 -10.58 6.53 19.99
C MET A 157 -9.80 6.93 18.74
N SER A 158 -8.62 7.53 18.87
CA SER A 158 -7.74 7.83 17.71
C SER A 158 -7.33 6.57 16.95
N VAL A 159 -6.96 5.51 17.69
CA VAL A 159 -6.62 4.22 17.06
C VAL A 159 -7.84 3.56 16.43
N ALA A 160 -9.00 3.60 17.09
CA ALA A 160 -10.25 3.03 16.58
C ALA A 160 -10.67 3.69 15.25
N SER A 161 -10.60 5.01 15.17
CA SER A 161 -10.93 5.77 13.95
C SER A 161 -10.08 5.35 12.74
N ILE A 162 -8.80 5.04 12.95
CA ILE A 162 -7.92 4.53 11.90
C ILE A 162 -8.36 3.15 11.45
N GLN A 163 -8.65 2.26 12.39
CA GLN A 163 -9.06 0.89 12.06
C GLN A 163 -10.36 0.89 11.25
N ASP A 164 -11.31 1.77 11.60
CA ASP A 164 -12.55 1.94 10.84
C ASP A 164 -12.30 2.43 9.40
N GLN A 165 -11.41 3.40 9.22
CA GLN A 165 -11.05 3.87 7.87
C GLN A 165 -10.38 2.79 7.02
N LEU A 166 -9.45 2.02 7.59
CA LEU A 166 -8.78 0.92 6.91
C LEU A 166 -9.77 -0.16 6.52
N ALA A 167 -10.71 -0.49 7.40
CA ALA A 167 -11.77 -1.45 7.12
C ALA A 167 -12.70 -0.99 5.99
N ALA A 168 -13.03 0.31 5.95
CA ALA A 168 -13.93 0.87 4.94
C ALA A 168 -13.30 0.96 3.55
N THR A 169 -11.99 1.22 3.46
CA THR A 169 -11.30 1.41 2.17
C THR A 169 -10.71 0.13 1.61
N GLY A 170 -10.47 -0.89 2.45
CA GLY A 170 -9.76 -2.12 2.06
C GLY A 170 -8.33 -1.88 1.55
N LEU A 171 -7.85 -0.65 1.68
CA LEU A 171 -6.53 -0.23 1.22
C LEU A 171 -5.50 -0.37 2.34
N SER A 172 -4.27 -0.69 1.98
CA SER A 172 -3.14 -0.68 2.90
C SER A 172 -2.63 0.74 3.22
N GLU A 173 -3.17 1.74 2.53
CA GLU A 173 -2.80 3.15 2.64
C GLU A 173 -4.00 4.01 3.03
N VAL A 174 -3.73 5.05 3.83
CA VAL A 174 -4.71 5.99 4.37
C VAL A 174 -4.47 7.36 3.76
N ALA A 175 -5.51 7.98 3.21
CA ALA A 175 -5.48 9.38 2.79
C ALA A 175 -5.33 10.27 4.05
N LEU A 176 -4.17 10.93 4.17
CA LEU A 176 -3.77 11.56 5.43
C LEU A 176 -4.59 12.81 5.76
N ARG A 177 -4.91 13.65 4.76
CA ARG A 177 -5.68 14.89 4.98
C ARG A 177 -7.07 14.63 5.61
N PRO A 178 -7.97 13.81 5.01
CA PRO A 178 -9.28 13.55 5.59
C PRO A 178 -9.16 12.87 6.96
N TYR A 179 -8.19 11.99 7.14
CA TYR A 179 -7.94 11.33 8.40
C TYR A 179 -7.58 12.31 9.51
N LEU A 180 -6.55 13.17 9.34
CA LEU A 180 -6.14 14.16 10.33
C LEU A 180 -7.26 15.17 10.62
N THR A 181 -8.02 15.55 9.58
CA THR A 181 -9.16 16.45 9.73
C THR A 181 -10.23 15.85 10.64
N GLN A 182 -10.64 14.61 10.38
CA GLN A 182 -11.64 13.92 11.19
C GLN A 182 -11.16 13.70 12.63
N LEU A 183 -9.90 13.32 12.79
CA LEU A 183 -9.28 13.15 14.10
C LEU A 183 -9.31 14.44 14.92
N CYS A 184 -8.83 15.54 14.33
CA CYS A 184 -8.82 16.86 14.99
C CYS A 184 -10.23 17.35 15.31
N GLN A 185 -11.21 17.13 14.42
CA GLN A 185 -12.62 17.44 14.68
C GLN A 185 -13.16 16.65 15.88
N SER A 186 -12.83 15.38 16.00
CA SER A 186 -13.24 14.55 17.13
C SER A 186 -12.65 15.03 18.45
N VAL A 187 -11.36 15.39 18.47
CA VAL A 187 -10.70 15.96 19.65
C VAL A 187 -11.31 17.31 20.01
N ALA A 188 -11.52 18.19 19.02
CA ALA A 188 -12.14 19.49 19.22
C ALA A 188 -13.53 19.36 19.83
N ALA A 189 -14.39 18.51 19.27
CA ALA A 189 -15.77 18.29 19.76
C ALA A 189 -15.83 17.78 21.21
N SER A 190 -14.79 17.09 21.68
CA SER A 190 -14.73 16.55 23.04
C SER A 190 -14.12 17.51 24.07
N MET A 191 -13.25 18.45 23.63
CA MET A 191 -12.46 19.29 24.53
C MET A 191 -12.71 20.78 24.38
N ILE A 192 -13.18 21.25 23.23
CA ILE A 192 -13.48 22.66 22.97
C ILE A 192 -14.97 22.88 23.20
N HIS A 193 -15.30 23.60 24.28
CA HIS A 193 -16.69 23.91 24.64
C HIS A 193 -17.21 25.13 23.88
N ASP A 194 -16.35 26.06 23.52
CA ASP A 194 -16.67 27.28 22.81
C ASP A 194 -15.77 27.44 21.58
N THR A 195 -16.32 27.14 20.41
CA THR A 195 -15.62 27.23 19.10
C THR A 195 -15.30 28.66 18.70
N ASP A 196 -15.92 29.68 19.32
CA ASP A 196 -15.58 31.07 19.06
C ASP A 196 -14.33 31.51 19.85
N GLN A 197 -13.91 30.72 20.85
CA GLN A 197 -12.72 30.98 21.64
C GLN A 197 -11.49 30.26 21.11
N LEU A 198 -11.62 29.01 20.69
CA LEU A 198 -10.51 28.18 20.23
C LEU A 198 -10.79 27.57 18.86
N ALA A 199 -9.94 27.89 17.89
CA ALA A 199 -9.95 27.31 16.56
C ALA A 199 -8.89 26.20 16.44
N LEU A 200 -9.24 25.11 15.77
CA LEU A 200 -8.32 24.02 15.40
C LEU A 200 -8.37 23.82 13.89
N GLU A 201 -7.28 24.15 13.21
CA GLU A 201 -7.17 24.07 11.77
C GLU A 201 -6.20 22.96 11.35
N VAL A 202 -6.53 22.26 10.25
CA VAL A 202 -5.69 21.20 9.68
C VAL A 202 -5.35 21.55 8.23
N ARG A 203 -4.07 21.63 7.94
CA ARG A 203 -3.52 21.81 6.59
C ARG A 203 -2.60 20.62 6.30
N SER A 204 -2.86 19.90 5.26
CA SER A 204 -2.09 18.72 4.89
C SER A 204 -1.97 18.61 3.39
N ASP A 205 -0.82 18.17 2.91
CA ASP A 205 -0.69 17.70 1.54
C ASP A 205 -1.61 16.51 1.28
N ASP A 206 -2.00 16.33 0.02
CA ASP A 206 -2.90 15.27 -0.40
C ASP A 206 -2.11 14.00 -0.71
N VAL A 207 -1.70 13.30 0.35
CA VAL A 207 -0.86 12.10 0.27
C VAL A 207 -1.55 10.93 0.95
N ALA A 208 -1.28 9.73 0.44
CA ALA A 208 -1.62 8.48 1.09
C ALA A 208 -0.37 7.91 1.78
N VAL A 209 -0.52 7.42 2.99
CA VAL A 209 0.55 6.83 3.79
C VAL A 209 0.15 5.44 4.29
N PRO A 210 1.12 4.54 4.53
CA PRO A 210 0.84 3.23 5.10
C PRO A 210 0.08 3.34 6.43
N ALA A 211 -0.79 2.37 6.69
CA ALA A 211 -1.64 2.35 7.87
C ALA A 211 -0.89 2.50 9.20
N ASN A 212 0.24 1.82 9.35
CA ASN A 212 1.08 1.92 10.56
C ASN A 212 1.70 3.32 10.74
N VAL A 213 1.98 4.03 9.64
CA VAL A 213 2.48 5.41 9.66
C VAL A 213 1.34 6.36 10.07
N SER A 214 0.14 6.20 9.48
CA SER A 214 -1.02 7.03 9.82
C SER A 214 -1.43 6.90 11.29
N VAL A 215 -1.40 5.68 11.85
CA VAL A 215 -1.61 5.44 13.30
C VAL A 215 -0.63 6.26 14.13
N SER A 216 0.66 6.16 13.81
CA SER A 216 1.70 6.86 14.57
C SER A 216 1.57 8.38 14.46
N LEU A 217 1.31 8.91 13.25
CA LEU A 217 1.08 10.35 13.03
C LEU A 217 -0.18 10.83 13.77
N GLY A 218 -1.28 10.08 13.70
CA GLY A 218 -2.51 10.44 14.39
C GLY A 218 -2.37 10.49 15.91
N LEU A 219 -1.67 9.53 16.51
CA LEU A 219 -1.38 9.56 17.95
C LEU A 219 -0.48 10.74 18.31
N ILE A 220 0.54 11.06 17.52
CA ILE A 220 1.38 12.26 17.72
C ILE A 220 0.53 13.52 17.68
N VAL A 221 -0.33 13.68 16.66
CA VAL A 221 -1.24 14.84 16.56
C VAL A 221 -2.16 14.93 17.76
N THR A 222 -2.79 13.80 18.15
CA THR A 222 -3.68 13.77 19.32
C THR A 222 -2.97 14.25 20.58
N GLU A 223 -1.78 13.74 20.87
CA GLU A 223 -1.00 14.12 22.05
C GLU A 223 -0.61 15.60 22.02
N LEU A 224 -0.13 16.10 20.89
CA LEU A 224 0.30 17.49 20.77
C LEU A 224 -0.89 18.47 20.84
N VAL A 225 -2.02 18.15 20.20
CA VAL A 225 -3.24 18.95 20.26
C VAL A 225 -3.81 18.97 21.69
N ILE A 226 -3.88 17.81 22.36
CA ILE A 226 -4.34 17.75 23.77
C ILE A 226 -3.42 18.59 24.68
N ASN A 227 -2.11 18.52 24.47
CA ASN A 227 -1.15 19.31 25.22
C ASN A 227 -1.37 20.82 24.99
N ALA A 228 -1.57 21.25 23.75
CA ALA A 228 -1.87 22.64 23.44
C ALA A 228 -3.18 23.11 24.10
N LEU A 229 -4.26 22.31 24.00
CA LEU A 229 -5.55 22.61 24.64
C LEU A 229 -5.47 22.73 26.17
N LYS A 230 -4.61 21.95 26.81
CA LYS A 230 -4.44 21.95 28.28
C LYS A 230 -3.56 23.07 28.78
N HIS A 231 -2.54 23.47 28.02
CA HIS A 231 -1.45 24.28 28.54
C HIS A 231 -1.29 25.63 27.86
N ALA A 232 -1.69 25.77 26.60
CA ALA A 232 -1.45 26.97 25.84
C ALA A 232 -2.47 28.11 26.12
N PHE A 233 -3.69 27.77 26.57
CA PHE A 233 -4.80 28.73 26.69
C PHE A 233 -5.41 28.75 28.08
N PRO A 234 -4.65 29.16 29.11
CA PRO A 234 -5.21 29.30 30.47
C PRO A 234 -6.27 30.38 30.49
N ASP A 235 -7.17 30.30 31.49
CA ASP A 235 -8.19 31.31 31.82
C ASP A 235 -9.17 31.63 30.67
N GLY A 236 -9.40 30.68 29.74
CA GLY A 236 -10.33 30.87 28.63
C GLY A 236 -9.81 31.84 27.56
N ARG A 237 -8.49 31.99 27.44
CA ARG A 237 -7.84 32.80 26.38
C ARG A 237 -8.26 32.31 25.00
N ARG A 238 -8.61 33.24 24.11
CA ARG A 238 -8.84 32.95 22.69
C ARG A 238 -7.54 32.56 22.01
N GLY A 239 -7.62 31.62 21.09
CA GLY A 239 -6.45 31.18 20.34
C GLY A 239 -6.75 30.22 19.19
N GLN A 240 -5.68 29.78 18.58
CA GLN A 240 -5.69 28.88 17.44
C GLN A 240 -4.59 27.84 17.58
N ILE A 241 -4.94 26.62 17.18
CA ILE A 241 -4.02 25.50 17.03
C ILE A 241 -4.01 25.14 15.56
N ASP A 242 -2.83 25.07 14.97
CA ASP A 242 -2.63 24.65 13.57
C ASP A 242 -1.92 23.31 13.55
N VAL A 243 -2.42 22.39 12.72
CA VAL A 243 -1.82 21.11 12.41
C VAL A 243 -1.42 21.13 10.94
N ASP A 244 -0.13 21.17 10.66
CA ASP A 244 0.41 21.26 9.31
C ASP A 244 1.19 19.99 8.98
N TYR A 245 0.87 19.36 7.85
CA TYR A 245 1.64 18.25 7.31
C TYR A 245 2.09 18.54 5.88
N SER A 246 3.36 18.38 5.63
CA SER A 246 3.94 18.55 4.29
C SER A 246 4.86 17.38 3.93
N ALA A 247 4.82 16.94 2.67
CA ALA A 247 5.61 15.84 2.16
C ALA A 247 6.31 16.21 0.85
N HIS A 248 7.59 15.89 0.74
CA HIS A 248 8.40 16.06 -0.46
C HIS A 248 9.19 14.78 -0.75
N GLY A 249 8.63 13.93 -1.60
CA GLY A 249 9.14 12.57 -1.86
C GLY A 249 9.09 11.72 -0.60
N ALA A 250 10.24 11.17 -0.18
CA ALA A 250 10.33 10.36 1.04
C ALA A 250 10.44 11.19 2.34
N ASN A 251 10.65 12.51 2.22
CA ASN A 251 10.78 13.42 3.36
C ASN A 251 9.44 14.02 3.72
N TRP A 252 9.16 14.15 5.01
CA TRP A 252 7.94 14.78 5.47
C TRP A 252 8.16 15.54 6.79
N THR A 253 7.27 16.48 7.04
CA THR A 253 7.23 17.27 8.28
C THR A 253 5.79 17.36 8.75
N LEU A 254 5.57 17.02 10.03
CA LEU A 254 4.34 17.27 10.76
C LEU A 254 4.63 18.34 11.79
N ALA A 255 3.87 19.42 11.80
CA ALA A 255 3.98 20.49 12.78
C ALA A 255 2.63 20.68 13.47
N VAL A 256 2.66 20.81 14.80
CA VAL A 256 1.53 21.27 15.60
C VAL A 256 1.97 22.53 16.29
N SER A 257 1.25 23.62 16.06
CA SER A 257 1.59 24.93 16.61
C SER A 257 0.37 25.61 17.23
N ASP A 258 0.61 26.35 18.30
CA ASP A 258 -0.37 27.18 18.99
C ASP A 258 0.10 28.64 19.06
N ASN A 259 -0.85 29.56 19.25
CA ASN A 259 -0.61 30.96 19.54
C ASN A 259 -0.89 31.31 21.01
N GLY A 260 -0.70 30.33 21.90
CA GLY A 260 -0.95 30.46 23.34
C GLY A 260 0.11 31.23 24.10
N ILE A 261 0.27 30.89 25.38
CA ILE A 261 1.26 31.57 26.26
C ILE A 261 2.70 31.13 26.00
N GLY A 262 2.91 30.08 25.19
CA GLY A 262 4.23 29.51 24.93
C GLY A 262 4.75 28.63 26.07
N MET A 263 5.88 27.99 25.82
CA MET A 263 6.62 27.19 26.83
C MET A 263 7.63 28.07 27.58
N PRO A 264 7.86 27.83 28.90
CA PRO A 264 8.99 28.43 29.61
C PRO A 264 10.33 28.10 28.93
N VAL A 265 11.24 29.06 28.92
CA VAL A 265 12.53 29.01 28.17
C VAL A 265 13.52 27.97 28.71
N ALA A 266 13.23 27.21 29.75
CA ALA A 266 14.10 26.15 30.28
C ALA A 266 13.45 24.78 30.07
N PRO A 267 13.77 24.07 29.00
CA PRO A 267 13.29 22.70 28.83
C PRO A 267 14.22 21.74 29.54
N ASP A 268 14.04 21.55 30.83
CA ASP A 268 14.47 20.30 31.44
C ASP A 268 13.48 19.23 30.95
N LEU A 269 13.89 18.50 29.91
CA LEU A 269 13.15 17.36 29.33
C LEU A 269 12.89 16.25 30.35
N ALA A 270 13.40 16.40 31.58
CA ALA A 270 13.27 15.48 32.69
C ALA A 270 11.88 15.46 33.35
N THR A 271 10.98 16.41 33.09
CA THR A 271 9.60 16.42 33.58
C THR A 271 8.58 16.15 32.49
N SER A 272 8.98 15.37 31.49
CA SER A 272 8.08 14.99 30.41
C SER A 272 6.96 14.09 30.95
N GLY A 273 5.73 14.56 30.91
CA GLY A 273 4.56 13.72 31.20
C GLY A 273 4.44 12.54 30.23
N LEU A 274 3.55 11.61 30.55
CA LEU A 274 3.33 10.39 29.75
C LEU A 274 3.15 10.67 28.24
N GLY A 275 2.53 11.80 27.88
CA GLY A 275 2.31 12.21 26.48
C GLY A 275 3.60 12.49 25.71
N SER A 276 4.57 13.18 26.32
CA SER A 276 5.84 13.51 25.65
C SER A 276 6.67 12.25 25.39
N SER A 277 6.66 11.27 26.28
CA SER A 277 7.34 9.98 26.09
C SER A 277 6.70 9.15 24.97
N ILE A 278 5.38 9.21 24.79
CA ILE A 278 4.67 8.56 23.68
C ILE A 278 5.07 9.21 22.35
N VAL A 279 5.04 10.53 22.25
CA VAL A 279 5.44 11.27 21.04
C VAL A 279 6.88 10.93 20.67
N GLN A 280 7.79 10.86 21.63
CA GLN A 280 9.19 10.49 21.39
C GLN A 280 9.31 9.05 20.88
N ALA A 281 8.62 8.10 21.49
CA ALA A 281 8.63 6.70 21.06
C ALA A 281 8.09 6.53 19.63
N LEU A 282 6.98 7.18 19.30
CA LEU A 282 6.38 7.14 17.97
C LEU A 282 7.26 7.83 16.91
N ALA A 283 7.87 8.96 17.23
CA ALA A 283 8.81 9.61 16.33
C ALA A 283 10.03 8.73 16.04
N ASN A 284 10.57 8.05 17.06
CA ASN A 284 11.65 7.08 16.88
C ASN A 284 11.23 5.91 15.97
N GLN A 285 10.01 5.38 16.14
CA GLN A 285 9.44 4.34 15.29
C GLN A 285 9.34 4.80 13.83
N LEU A 286 8.98 6.06 13.61
CA LEU A 286 8.91 6.69 12.28
C LEU A 286 10.29 7.15 11.76
N LYS A 287 11.38 6.92 12.52
CA LYS A 287 12.73 7.43 12.23
C LYS A 287 12.74 8.95 12.00
N ALA A 288 11.93 9.66 12.75
CA ALA A 288 11.76 11.11 12.69
C ALA A 288 12.42 11.80 13.89
N ARG A 289 12.74 13.07 13.72
CA ARG A 289 13.28 13.96 14.76
C ARG A 289 12.21 14.90 15.24
N ILE A 290 12.18 15.13 16.56
CA ILE A 290 11.32 16.13 17.19
C ILE A 290 12.13 17.38 17.44
N SER A 291 11.57 18.53 17.13
CA SER A 291 12.08 19.83 17.51
C SER A 291 10.96 20.70 18.06
N VAL A 292 11.24 21.36 19.18
CA VAL A 292 10.31 22.29 19.83
C VAL A 292 10.86 23.69 19.64
N ARG A 293 10.02 24.62 19.17
CA ARG A 293 10.38 26.02 18.95
C ARG A 293 9.37 26.93 19.63
N GLY A 294 9.83 27.91 20.38
CA GLY A 294 8.98 29.01 20.80
C GLY A 294 8.52 29.83 19.59
N ARG A 295 7.24 30.22 19.60
CA ARG A 295 6.70 31.27 18.73
C ARG A 295 6.41 32.50 19.60
N ASP A 296 6.30 33.65 19.02
CA ASP A 296 5.92 34.87 19.74
C ASP A 296 4.59 35.39 19.17
N PRO A 297 3.44 35.06 19.82
CA PRO A 297 3.27 34.16 20.98
C PRO A 297 3.10 32.69 20.56
N GLY A 298 3.35 31.75 21.51
CA GLY A 298 2.99 30.36 21.41
C GLY A 298 4.13 29.36 21.31
N THR A 299 3.80 28.14 20.91
CA THR A 299 4.73 27.01 20.75
C THR A 299 4.52 26.32 19.39
N ALA A 300 5.58 25.80 18.81
CA ALA A 300 5.51 24.90 17.66
C ALA A 300 6.36 23.65 17.93
N VAL A 301 5.73 22.49 17.79
CA VAL A 301 6.38 21.19 17.85
C VAL A 301 6.41 20.60 16.44
N CYS A 302 7.60 20.36 15.93
CA CYS A 302 7.80 19.79 14.60
C CYS A 302 8.40 18.39 14.72
N VAL A 303 7.83 17.45 13.99
CA VAL A 303 8.30 16.07 13.79
C VAL A 303 8.69 15.94 12.33
N SER A 304 9.97 15.70 12.05
CA SER A 304 10.48 15.65 10.67
C SER A 304 11.21 14.35 10.39
N HIS A 305 10.90 13.74 9.27
CA HIS A 305 11.61 12.60 8.71
C HIS A 305 12.40 13.08 7.49
N THR A 306 13.71 12.82 7.51
CA THR A 306 14.58 13.17 6.39
C THR A 306 15.38 11.95 6.00
N GLN A 307 15.20 11.50 4.77
CA GLN A 307 16.00 10.46 4.16
C GLN A 307 17.13 11.15 3.38
N LEU A 308 18.34 11.05 3.88
CA LEU A 308 19.53 11.54 3.16
C LEU A 308 19.69 10.67 1.91
N SER A 309 19.43 11.24 0.74
CA SER A 309 19.85 10.62 -0.53
C SER A 309 21.38 10.63 -0.51
N SER A 310 22.03 9.46 -0.50
CA SER A 310 23.45 9.38 -0.80
C SER A 310 23.61 9.80 -2.27
N VAL A 311 24.01 11.05 -2.49
CA VAL A 311 24.51 11.46 -3.80
C VAL A 311 25.79 10.67 -3.98
N ALA A 312 25.76 9.65 -4.84
CA ALA A 312 26.97 9.01 -5.33
C ALA A 312 27.80 10.11 -5.98
N SER A 313 28.92 10.45 -5.36
CA SER A 313 29.93 11.32 -5.92
C SER A 313 30.51 10.59 -7.13
N ASP A 314 30.03 10.90 -8.32
CA ASP A 314 30.74 10.64 -9.57
C ASP A 314 32.00 11.49 -9.53
N ALA A 315 33.06 10.94 -8.93
CA ALA A 315 34.40 11.43 -9.09
C ALA A 315 34.81 11.20 -10.55
N THR A 316 34.62 12.21 -11.36
CA THR A 316 35.13 12.32 -12.72
C THR A 316 36.63 12.01 -12.69
N ALA A 317 37.02 10.90 -13.26
CA ALA A 317 38.42 10.55 -13.52
C ALA A 317 39.02 11.58 -14.47
N ILE A 318 40.00 12.31 -13.98
CA ILE A 318 40.85 13.20 -14.78
C ILE A 318 41.72 12.29 -15.65
N PRO A 319 41.72 12.41 -16.98
CA PRO A 319 42.66 11.65 -17.80
C PRO A 319 44.06 12.18 -17.61
N GLU A 320 44.99 11.32 -17.20
CA GLU A 320 46.42 11.60 -17.19
C GLU A 320 46.92 11.93 -18.62
N THR A 321 47.35 13.17 -18.81
CA THR A 321 48.08 13.59 -20.02
C THR A 321 49.45 12.98 -19.98
N ARG A 322 49.73 12.03 -20.89
CA ARG A 322 51.08 11.56 -21.21
C ARG A 322 51.85 12.70 -21.84
N ALA A 323 52.89 13.19 -21.16
CA ALA A 323 53.97 14.00 -21.77
C ALA A 323 54.96 13.07 -22.45
N ILE A 324 55.46 13.54 -23.58
CA ILE A 324 56.45 12.97 -24.51
C ILE A 324 57.81 12.78 -23.84
#